data_b5718d67905bb2541cc5601ac74a5667
#
_entry.id   b5718d67905bb2541cc5601ac74a5667
#
_cell.length_a   1.000
_cell.length_b   1.000
_cell.length_c   1.000
_cell.angle_alpha   90.00
_cell.angle_beta   90.00
_cell.angle_gamma   90.00
#
_symmetry.space_group_name_H-M   'P 1'
#
loop_
_entity.id
_entity.type
_entity.pdbx_description
1 polymer ?
#
loop_
_entity_poly.entity_id
_entity_poly.type
_entity_poly.pdbx_seq_one_letter_code
_entity_poly.pdbx_strand_id
1 'polypeptide(L)'
;MENDDISSKNNLNPQDQLNYKNKAKNLEFVKNNSNIKIPYFKEIISDDFENIEEILEEFSKQIIIRSNSSKEDTDETSSAGKFLSIGPIDKNDISLIKKSWNEVLQSYEKDDNNTVIFQDYVDGAKSVSVLTSYKVGTDSPYRTFSTYYGSQTDAVTSGRYNKIKNFFIHRSLDNLPEKFKEYYKFFKIQNQLENLFGNKQLDIEIVTDHKEEPLLLQVRPLMGKVIKKEPIMVERSAIDENVKRYKELITTTDDRFGTNQIYSNMSDMNPAEMIGKKPD
;
A
#
# COMPACT_ATOMS: atom_id res chain seq x y z
N MET A 1 -6.78 51.46 -12.60
CA MET A 1 -6.92 50.71 -11.35
C MET A 1 -7.33 49.31 -11.76
N GLU A 2 -6.32 48.53 -12.08
CA GLU A 2 -6.46 47.12 -12.49
C GLU A 2 -6.40 46.28 -11.21
N ASN A 3 -7.46 45.53 -10.96
CA ASN A 3 -7.48 44.51 -9.93
C ASN A 3 -7.00 43.24 -10.58
N ASP A 4 -5.76 42.85 -10.28
CA ASP A 4 -5.20 41.55 -10.63
C ASP A 4 -5.95 40.47 -9.87
N ASP A 5 -6.64 39.67 -10.63
CA ASP A 5 -7.39 38.50 -10.19
C ASP A 5 -6.41 37.32 -10.01
N ILE A 6 -5.82 37.19 -8.80
CA ILE A 6 -4.99 36.05 -8.42
C ILE A 6 -5.89 34.99 -7.79
N SER A 7 -6.54 34.17 -8.61
CA SER A 7 -7.10 32.89 -8.14
C SER A 7 -7.43 31.93 -9.28
N SER A 8 -6.44 31.53 -10.06
CA SER A 8 -6.52 30.26 -10.81
C SER A 8 -5.74 29.16 -10.07
N LYS A 9 -6.22 28.77 -8.89
CA LYS A 9 -5.86 27.43 -8.37
C LYS A 9 -6.44 26.43 -9.33
N ASN A 10 -5.56 25.74 -10.06
CA ASN A 10 -5.88 24.63 -10.94
C ASN A 10 -6.73 23.61 -10.19
N ASN A 11 -8.03 23.67 -10.35
CA ASN A 11 -8.97 22.61 -9.95
C ASN A 11 -8.83 21.44 -10.93
N LEU A 12 -7.68 20.77 -10.91
CA LEU A 12 -7.54 19.48 -11.55
C LEU A 12 -8.49 18.51 -10.83
N ASN A 13 -9.27 17.78 -11.61
CA ASN A 13 -10.14 16.74 -11.09
C ASN A 13 -9.27 15.76 -10.25
N PRO A 14 -9.64 15.41 -9.00
CA PRO A 14 -8.89 14.46 -8.18
C PRO A 14 -8.57 13.14 -8.89
N GLN A 15 -9.36 12.78 -9.90
CA GLN A 15 -9.12 11.59 -10.72
C GLN A 15 -7.90 11.68 -11.63
N ASP A 16 -7.46 12.89 -11.98
CA ASP A 16 -6.32 13.11 -12.89
C ASP A 16 -4.99 13.29 -12.15
N GLN A 17 -5.03 13.30 -10.82
CA GLN A 17 -3.87 13.63 -9.98
C GLN A 17 -2.99 12.43 -9.65
N LEU A 18 -3.51 11.20 -9.69
CA LEU A 18 -2.71 10.00 -9.50
C LEU A 18 -1.95 9.68 -10.78
N ASN A 19 -0.64 9.91 -10.76
CA ASN A 19 0.21 9.62 -11.89
C ASN A 19 0.64 8.14 -11.88
N TYR A 20 0.01 7.33 -12.72
CA TYR A 20 0.30 5.89 -12.85
C TYR A 20 1.77 5.59 -13.17
N LYS A 21 2.42 6.52 -13.86
CA LYS A 21 3.75 6.33 -14.42
C LYS A 21 4.88 6.97 -13.62
N ASN A 22 4.58 7.61 -12.47
CA ASN A 22 5.60 8.33 -11.73
C ASN A 22 5.32 8.31 -10.22
N LYS A 23 6.06 7.49 -9.50
CA LYS A 23 5.98 7.34 -8.05
C LYS A 23 6.38 8.62 -7.31
N ALA A 24 7.40 9.34 -7.81
CA ALA A 24 7.87 10.58 -7.21
C ALA A 24 6.76 11.64 -7.23
N LYS A 25 6.08 11.82 -8.38
CA LYS A 25 4.98 12.77 -8.50
C LYS A 25 3.80 12.44 -7.58
N ASN A 26 3.51 11.15 -7.39
CA ASN A 26 2.49 10.72 -6.44
C ASN A 26 2.87 11.12 -5.00
N LEU A 27 4.12 10.91 -4.58
CA LEU A 27 4.60 11.33 -3.27
C LEU A 27 4.59 12.86 -3.11
N GLU A 28 5.01 13.60 -4.14
CA GLU A 28 4.97 15.05 -4.15
C GLU A 28 3.55 15.60 -4.00
N PHE A 29 2.60 15.00 -4.72
CA PHE A 29 1.18 15.34 -4.59
C PHE A 29 0.67 15.13 -3.16
N VAL A 30 1.00 13.99 -2.53
CA VAL A 30 0.62 13.71 -1.13
C VAL A 30 1.28 14.72 -0.18
N LYS A 31 2.56 15.03 -0.37
CA LYS A 31 3.32 16.00 0.44
C LYS A 31 2.67 17.39 0.42
N ASN A 32 2.19 17.83 -0.74
CA ASN A 32 1.62 19.16 -0.94
C ASN A 32 0.14 19.26 -0.51
N ASN A 33 -0.58 18.14 -0.41
CA ASN A 33 -2.03 18.14 -0.18
C ASN A 33 -2.47 17.38 1.07
N SER A 34 -1.54 16.95 1.92
CA SER A 34 -1.86 16.24 3.16
C SER A 34 -0.82 16.48 4.26
N ASN A 35 -1.13 16.04 5.47
CA ASN A 35 -0.21 16.05 6.61
C ASN A 35 0.47 14.68 6.81
N ILE A 36 0.40 13.79 5.83
CA ILE A 36 1.04 12.48 5.90
C ILE A 36 2.56 12.67 5.84
N LYS A 37 3.26 12.12 6.82
CA LYS A 37 4.72 12.22 6.88
C LYS A 37 5.35 11.33 5.81
N ILE A 38 6.32 11.90 5.08
CA ILE A 38 7.08 11.22 4.03
C ILE A 38 8.56 11.45 4.33
N PRO A 39 9.43 10.43 4.30
CA PRO A 39 10.88 10.63 4.35
C PRO A 39 11.30 11.57 3.21
N TYR A 40 12.34 12.37 3.43
CA TYR A 40 12.82 13.25 2.38
C TYR A 40 13.12 12.44 1.11
N PHE A 41 12.73 12.95 -0.04
CA PHE A 41 12.98 12.32 -1.32
C PHE A 41 13.15 13.33 -2.43
N LYS A 42 13.86 12.93 -3.48
CA LYS A 42 14.08 13.72 -4.68
C LYS A 42 14.07 12.79 -5.90
N GLU A 43 13.38 13.22 -6.94
CA GLU A 43 13.46 12.57 -8.26
C GLU A 43 14.75 13.07 -8.93
N ILE A 44 15.57 12.15 -9.41
CA ILE A 44 16.87 12.42 -10.01
C ILE A 44 16.84 11.98 -11.47
N ILE A 45 17.19 12.89 -12.36
CA ILE A 45 17.38 12.63 -13.78
C ILE A 45 18.87 12.45 -14.10
N SER A 46 19.19 11.95 -15.31
CA SER A 46 20.58 11.68 -15.70
C SER A 46 21.49 12.91 -15.60
N ASP A 47 20.97 14.08 -15.94
CA ASP A 47 21.71 15.33 -15.93
C ASP A 47 22.05 15.83 -14.50
N ASP A 48 21.21 15.49 -13.53
CA ASP A 48 21.45 15.84 -12.12
C ASP A 48 22.64 15.09 -11.52
N PHE A 49 23.07 14.02 -12.17
CA PHE A 49 24.09 13.15 -11.62
C PHE A 49 25.49 13.79 -11.60
N GLU A 50 25.73 14.80 -12.43
CA GLU A 50 26.98 15.58 -12.40
C GLU A 50 27.11 16.37 -11.09
N ASN A 51 25.97 16.78 -10.51
CA ASN A 51 25.90 17.56 -9.26
C ASN A 51 25.42 16.72 -8.07
N ILE A 52 25.59 15.41 -8.11
CA ILE A 52 25.01 14.48 -7.13
C ILE A 52 25.49 14.77 -5.70
N GLU A 53 26.73 15.21 -5.51
CA GLU A 53 27.28 15.51 -4.19
C GLU A 53 26.55 16.67 -3.52
N GLU A 54 26.23 17.72 -4.26
CA GLU A 54 25.44 18.85 -3.76
C GLU A 54 23.99 18.41 -3.41
N ILE A 55 23.40 17.58 -4.24
CA ILE A 55 22.06 17.03 -4.00
C ILE A 55 22.04 16.16 -2.73
N LEU A 56 23.09 15.39 -2.48
CA LEU A 56 23.19 14.52 -1.30
C LEU A 56 23.30 15.28 0.02
N GLU A 57 23.71 16.54 0.02
CA GLU A 57 23.71 17.36 1.24
C GLU A 57 22.29 17.53 1.84
N GLU A 58 21.26 17.50 1.02
CA GLU A 58 19.87 17.63 1.44
C GLU A 58 19.35 16.38 2.19
N PHE A 59 20.03 15.24 2.04
CA PHE A 59 19.61 13.96 2.62
C PHE A 59 20.21 13.73 4.02
N SER A 60 19.56 12.84 4.77
CA SER A 60 20.07 12.34 6.05
C SER A 60 21.31 11.43 5.84
N LYS A 61 21.66 10.62 6.83
CA LYS A 61 22.88 9.79 6.79
C LYS A 61 22.85 8.70 5.73
N GLN A 62 21.69 8.08 5.52
CA GLN A 62 21.53 6.94 4.62
C GLN A 62 20.36 7.16 3.68
N ILE A 63 20.51 6.67 2.46
CA ILE A 63 19.50 6.76 1.41
C ILE A 63 19.13 5.37 0.88
N ILE A 64 17.98 5.30 0.25
CA ILE A 64 17.57 4.21 -0.63
C ILE A 64 17.34 4.76 -2.03
N ILE A 65 17.83 4.05 -3.03
CA ILE A 65 17.68 4.38 -4.45
C ILE A 65 16.59 3.47 -5.02
N ARG A 66 15.52 4.07 -5.56
CA ARG A 66 14.33 3.36 -6.05
C ARG A 66 14.06 3.65 -7.51
N SER A 67 13.54 2.65 -8.19
CA SER A 67 13.05 2.81 -9.55
C SER A 67 11.87 3.78 -9.66
N ASN A 68 11.82 4.53 -10.77
CA ASN A 68 10.72 5.43 -11.13
C ASN A 68 10.46 5.37 -12.64
N SER A 69 10.31 4.16 -13.17
CA SER A 69 10.09 3.94 -14.60
C SER A 69 8.64 4.19 -15.00
N SER A 70 8.45 4.80 -16.16
CA SER A 70 7.12 5.01 -16.77
C SER A 70 6.42 3.71 -17.19
N LYS A 71 7.16 2.60 -17.29
CA LYS A 71 6.67 1.28 -17.73
C LYS A 71 6.48 0.28 -16.59
N GLU A 72 6.76 0.68 -15.35
CA GLU A 72 6.69 -0.21 -14.19
C GLU A 72 5.26 -0.70 -13.92
N ASP A 73 4.27 0.12 -14.18
CA ASP A 73 2.86 -0.14 -13.94
C ASP A 73 2.07 -0.15 -15.28
N THR A 74 2.32 -1.15 -16.13
CA THR A 74 1.49 -1.38 -17.32
C THR A 74 0.40 -2.40 -17.03
N ASP A 75 -0.78 -2.22 -17.66
CA ASP A 75 -2.03 -2.94 -17.39
C ASP A 75 -1.95 -4.48 -17.52
N GLU A 76 -0.92 -5.03 -18.15
CA GLU A 76 -0.89 -6.45 -18.51
C GLU A 76 -0.05 -7.35 -17.60
N THR A 77 0.89 -6.80 -16.83
CA THR A 77 1.72 -7.62 -15.92
C THR A 77 2.09 -6.84 -14.66
N SER A 78 1.74 -7.37 -13.49
CA SER A 78 2.37 -6.90 -12.27
C SER A 78 3.85 -7.29 -12.34
N SER A 79 4.69 -6.34 -12.68
CA SER A 79 6.15 -6.50 -12.71
C SER A 79 6.75 -6.43 -11.29
N ALA A 80 5.98 -6.87 -10.29
CA ALA A 80 6.45 -6.93 -8.90
C ALA A 80 7.75 -7.75 -8.83
N GLY A 81 8.83 -7.10 -8.43
CA GLY A 81 10.16 -7.70 -8.29
C GLY A 81 11.09 -7.54 -9.50
N LYS A 82 10.66 -6.94 -10.63
CA LYS A 82 11.56 -6.61 -11.74
C LYS A 82 12.35 -5.32 -11.51
N PHE A 83 11.78 -4.38 -10.78
CA PHE A 83 12.37 -3.07 -10.57
C PHE A 83 13.08 -2.99 -9.23
N LEU A 84 14.30 -2.49 -9.27
CA LEU A 84 15.20 -2.53 -8.12
C LEU A 84 14.94 -1.36 -7.15
N SER A 85 15.11 -1.68 -5.86
CA SER A 85 15.34 -0.70 -4.80
C SER A 85 16.60 -1.12 -4.06
N ILE A 86 17.60 -0.26 -3.99
CA ILE A 86 18.91 -0.55 -3.41
C ILE A 86 19.17 0.39 -2.24
N GLY A 87 19.42 -0.16 -1.09
CA GLY A 87 19.73 0.55 0.16
C GLY A 87 19.67 -0.39 1.38
N PRO A 88 20.08 0.08 2.56
CA PRO A 88 20.58 1.44 2.84
C PRO A 88 21.99 1.69 2.30
N ILE A 89 22.24 2.91 1.81
CA ILE A 89 23.57 3.36 1.34
C ILE A 89 23.95 4.61 2.13
N ASP A 90 25.17 4.67 2.64
CA ASP A 90 25.69 5.90 3.26
C ASP A 90 25.79 6.99 2.19
N LYS A 91 25.25 8.18 2.45
CA LYS A 91 25.23 9.28 1.48
C LYS A 91 26.64 9.76 1.06
N ASN A 92 27.66 9.47 1.87
CA ASN A 92 29.05 9.81 1.56
C ASN A 92 29.76 8.75 0.70
N ASP A 93 29.15 7.57 0.50
CA ASP A 93 29.71 6.54 -0.38
C ASP A 93 29.28 6.78 -1.84
N ILE A 94 29.88 7.82 -2.44
CA ILE A 94 29.59 8.22 -3.83
C ILE A 94 29.84 7.08 -4.81
N SER A 95 30.83 6.22 -4.56
CA SER A 95 31.14 5.09 -5.42
C SER A 95 30.00 4.07 -5.45
N LEU A 96 29.48 3.72 -4.27
CA LEU A 96 28.36 2.79 -4.14
C LEU A 96 27.07 3.41 -4.68
N ILE A 97 26.85 4.71 -4.47
CA ILE A 97 25.71 5.44 -5.03
C ILE A 97 25.72 5.37 -6.57
N LYS A 98 26.88 5.66 -7.19
CA LYS A 98 27.05 5.59 -8.64
C LYS A 98 26.77 4.18 -9.18
N LYS A 99 27.29 3.17 -8.51
CA LYS A 99 27.04 1.78 -8.87
C LYS A 99 25.55 1.43 -8.79
N SER A 100 24.94 1.73 -7.64
CA SER A 100 23.53 1.42 -7.39
C SER A 100 22.58 2.17 -8.32
N TRP A 101 22.88 3.43 -8.62
CA TRP A 101 22.19 4.21 -9.65
C TRP A 101 22.17 3.47 -11.01
N ASN A 102 23.35 3.07 -11.47
CA ASN A 102 23.48 2.37 -12.74
C ASN A 102 22.72 1.02 -12.73
N GLU A 103 22.78 0.28 -11.62
CA GLU A 103 22.05 -0.98 -11.49
C GLU A 103 20.53 -0.76 -11.56
N VAL A 104 20.01 0.29 -10.91
CA VAL A 104 18.58 0.63 -10.98
C VAL A 104 18.20 1.03 -12.42
N LEU A 105 18.98 1.88 -13.08
CA LEU A 105 18.71 2.28 -14.47
C LEU A 105 18.78 1.08 -15.45
N GLN A 106 19.71 0.15 -15.24
CA GLN A 106 19.83 -1.06 -16.06
C GLN A 106 18.66 -2.04 -15.86
N SER A 107 17.92 -1.92 -14.76
CA SER A 107 16.70 -2.73 -14.55
C SER A 107 15.53 -2.27 -15.42
N TYR A 108 15.63 -1.09 -16.03
CA TYR A 108 14.62 -0.54 -16.91
C TYR A 108 14.77 -1.07 -18.34
N GLU A 109 13.65 -1.18 -19.05
CA GLU A 109 13.70 -1.15 -20.50
C GLU A 109 14.16 0.25 -20.94
N LYS A 110 14.96 0.34 -22.00
CA LYS A 110 15.45 1.63 -22.49
C LYS A 110 14.29 2.57 -22.81
N ASP A 111 14.12 3.59 -22.01
CA ASP A 111 13.17 4.67 -22.18
C ASP A 111 13.83 5.94 -21.66
N ASP A 112 13.89 6.98 -22.48
CA ASP A 112 14.58 8.24 -22.17
C ASP A 112 13.90 9.03 -21.03
N ASN A 113 12.69 8.63 -20.63
CA ASN A 113 11.94 9.27 -19.53
C ASN A 113 12.08 8.57 -18.18
N ASN A 114 12.95 7.57 -18.07
CA ASN A 114 13.16 6.88 -16.81
C ASN A 114 14.00 7.74 -15.85
N THR A 115 13.50 7.89 -14.64
CA THR A 115 14.17 8.62 -13.56
C THR A 115 14.36 7.69 -12.37
N VAL A 116 15.06 8.15 -11.35
CA VAL A 116 15.32 7.40 -10.12
C VAL A 116 14.90 8.25 -8.94
N ILE A 117 14.36 7.64 -7.89
CA ILE A 117 14.06 8.32 -6.64
C ILE A 117 15.16 8.03 -5.63
N PHE A 118 15.79 9.09 -5.12
CA PHE A 118 16.55 9.02 -3.89
C PHE A 118 15.63 9.35 -2.74
N GLN A 119 15.63 8.54 -1.70
CA GLN A 119 14.77 8.71 -0.53
C GLN A 119 15.58 8.43 0.73
N ASP A 120 15.39 9.25 1.78
CA ASP A 120 15.96 8.98 3.09
C ASP A 120 15.59 7.58 3.57
N TYR A 121 16.60 6.82 3.99
CA TYR A 121 16.38 5.52 4.60
C TYR A 121 15.91 5.70 6.04
N VAL A 122 14.84 4.99 6.40
CA VAL A 122 14.29 5.01 7.76
C VAL A 122 14.99 3.97 8.61
N ASP A 123 16.08 4.40 9.26
CA ASP A 123 16.83 3.53 10.17
C ASP A 123 16.04 3.22 11.45
N GLY A 124 16.23 2.02 11.99
CA GLY A 124 15.56 1.59 13.21
C GLY A 124 14.04 1.41 13.06
N ALA A 125 13.56 1.16 11.86
CA ALA A 125 12.15 0.87 11.60
C ALA A 125 11.63 -0.24 12.51
N LYS A 126 10.41 -0.09 13.03
CA LYS A 126 9.73 -1.07 13.88
C LYS A 126 8.85 -2.02 13.07
N SER A 127 8.29 -1.52 11.98
CA SER A 127 7.49 -2.35 11.08
C SER A 127 7.48 -1.79 9.67
N VAL A 128 7.26 -2.67 8.72
CA VAL A 128 7.02 -2.34 7.31
C VAL A 128 5.67 -2.93 6.92
N SER A 129 4.85 -2.15 6.26
CA SER A 129 3.50 -2.54 5.87
C SER A 129 3.22 -2.21 4.42
N VAL A 130 2.57 -3.15 3.74
CA VAL A 130 1.94 -2.92 2.45
C VAL A 130 0.44 -2.95 2.65
N LEU A 131 -0.24 -1.90 2.23
CA LEU A 131 -1.68 -1.73 2.33
C LEU A 131 -2.26 -1.69 0.93
N THR A 132 -3.32 -2.46 0.68
CA THR A 132 -4.04 -2.39 -0.58
C THR A 132 -5.51 -2.03 -0.39
N SER A 133 -6.07 -1.25 -1.30
CA SER A 133 -7.48 -0.85 -1.24
C SER A 133 -8.45 -2.00 -1.46
N TYR A 134 -8.00 -3.05 -2.14
CA TYR A 134 -8.74 -4.28 -2.40
C TYR A 134 -7.82 -5.48 -2.24
N LYS A 135 -8.39 -6.65 -1.96
CA LYS A 135 -7.64 -7.90 -1.94
C LYS A 135 -7.16 -8.24 -3.35
N VAL A 136 -5.84 -8.26 -3.53
CA VAL A 136 -5.21 -8.54 -4.82
C VAL A 136 -5.66 -9.90 -5.37
N GLY A 137 -5.96 -9.94 -6.65
CA GLY A 137 -6.34 -11.16 -7.38
C GLY A 137 -7.79 -11.60 -7.25
N THR A 138 -8.58 -10.99 -6.35
CA THR A 138 -9.99 -11.37 -6.14
C THR A 138 -10.97 -10.22 -6.33
N ASP A 139 -10.50 -8.98 -6.39
CA ASP A 139 -11.32 -7.75 -6.38
C ASP A 139 -12.34 -7.71 -5.21
N SER A 140 -12.15 -8.54 -4.20
CA SER A 140 -13.00 -8.53 -3.03
C SER A 140 -12.90 -7.19 -2.30
N PRO A 141 -14.00 -6.64 -1.79
CA PRO A 141 -14.05 -5.31 -1.18
C PRO A 141 -13.42 -5.29 0.22
N TYR A 142 -12.24 -5.90 0.34
CA TYR A 142 -11.45 -5.91 1.55
C TYR A 142 -10.17 -5.12 1.37
N ARG A 143 -9.94 -4.12 2.19
CA ARG A 143 -8.62 -3.55 2.40
C ARG A 143 -7.71 -4.60 3.00
N THR A 144 -6.48 -4.68 2.55
CA THR A 144 -5.48 -5.59 3.13
C THR A 144 -4.37 -4.82 3.80
N PHE A 145 -3.86 -5.37 4.88
CA PHE A 145 -2.72 -4.87 5.65
C PHE A 145 -1.76 -6.03 5.82
N SER A 146 -0.65 -6.00 5.12
CA SER A 146 0.42 -6.98 5.25
C SER A 146 1.57 -6.32 5.98
N THR A 147 1.81 -6.71 7.24
CA THR A 147 2.79 -6.07 8.11
C THR A 147 3.87 -7.05 8.55
N TYR A 148 5.12 -6.66 8.36
CA TYR A 148 6.28 -7.28 8.95
C TYR A 148 6.78 -6.41 10.11
N TYR A 149 7.04 -7.02 11.27
CA TYR A 149 7.62 -6.35 12.43
C TYR A 149 9.12 -6.59 12.45
N GLY A 150 9.88 -5.56 12.11
CA GLY A 150 11.32 -5.56 11.96
C GLY A 150 11.80 -4.40 11.08
N SER A 151 13.11 -4.28 10.94
CA SER A 151 13.75 -3.16 10.26
C SER A 151 13.97 -3.35 8.74
N GLN A 152 13.70 -4.54 8.21
CA GLN A 152 13.90 -4.83 6.78
C GLN A 152 12.77 -4.21 5.96
N THR A 153 13.07 -3.14 5.24
CA THR A 153 12.08 -2.37 4.48
C THR A 153 11.52 -3.12 3.26
N ASP A 154 12.21 -4.14 2.76
CA ASP A 154 11.77 -4.99 1.65
C ASP A 154 11.03 -6.26 2.11
N ALA A 155 10.83 -6.45 3.40
CA ALA A 155 10.36 -7.72 3.96
C ALA A 155 9.00 -8.17 3.41
N VAL A 156 8.07 -7.24 3.19
CA VAL A 156 6.73 -7.57 2.69
C VAL A 156 6.74 -7.80 1.18
N THR A 157 7.51 -7.00 0.44
CA THR A 157 7.52 -7.02 -1.03
C THR A 157 8.42 -8.11 -1.62
N SER A 158 9.49 -8.49 -0.90
CA SER A 158 10.45 -9.50 -1.38
C SER A 158 9.93 -10.94 -1.29
N GLY A 159 8.90 -11.21 -0.51
CA GLY A 159 8.38 -12.57 -0.27
C GLY A 159 9.33 -13.50 0.48
N ARG A 160 10.46 -12.99 1.00
CA ARG A 160 11.53 -13.80 1.65
C ARG A 160 11.28 -14.07 3.12
N TYR A 161 10.31 -13.41 3.74
CA TYR A 161 10.08 -13.45 5.18
C TYR A 161 8.77 -14.12 5.55
N ASN A 162 8.82 -15.14 6.42
CA ASN A 162 7.66 -15.95 6.81
C ASN A 162 6.81 -15.36 7.94
N LYS A 163 7.21 -14.21 8.51
CA LYS A 163 6.54 -13.62 9.67
C LYS A 163 5.70 -12.38 9.31
N ILE A 164 5.01 -12.44 8.19
CA ILE A 164 4.10 -11.37 7.78
C ILE A 164 2.74 -11.60 8.44
N LYS A 165 2.23 -10.62 9.15
CA LYS A 165 0.86 -10.59 9.63
C LYS A 165 -0.05 -9.96 8.59
N ASN A 166 -1.08 -10.69 8.19
CA ASN A 166 -2.10 -10.19 7.29
C ASN A 166 -3.38 -9.88 8.07
N PHE A 167 -3.96 -8.72 7.77
CA PHE A 167 -5.21 -8.28 8.33
C PHE A 167 -6.11 -7.75 7.21
N PHE A 168 -7.39 -8.10 7.26
CA PHE A 168 -8.36 -7.76 6.23
C PHE A 168 -9.53 -6.99 6.85
N ILE A 169 -9.94 -5.91 6.17
CA ILE A 169 -11.05 -5.04 6.62
C ILE A 169 -12.00 -4.84 5.46
N HIS A 170 -13.27 -5.16 5.69
CA HIS A 170 -14.29 -4.84 4.69
C HIS A 170 -14.40 -3.33 4.48
N ARG A 171 -14.45 -2.88 3.23
CA ARG A 171 -14.43 -1.46 2.86
C ARG A 171 -15.62 -0.65 3.38
N SER A 172 -16.72 -1.32 3.74
CA SER A 172 -17.89 -0.66 4.34
C SER A 172 -17.70 -0.25 5.80
N LEU A 173 -16.58 -0.61 6.43
CA LEU A 173 -16.29 -0.16 7.79
C LEU A 173 -15.65 1.22 7.76
N ASP A 174 -16.29 2.17 8.43
CA ASP A 174 -15.78 3.53 8.58
C ASP A 174 -14.79 3.63 9.76
N ASN A 175 -14.87 2.72 10.71
CA ASN A 175 -14.00 2.68 11.89
C ASN A 175 -13.61 1.25 12.24
N LEU A 176 -12.42 1.09 12.83
CA LEU A 176 -11.97 -0.18 13.33
C LEU A 176 -12.52 -0.43 14.74
N PRO A 177 -12.93 -1.69 15.06
CA PRO A 177 -13.19 -2.09 16.44
C PRO A 177 -11.95 -1.92 17.31
N GLU A 178 -12.13 -1.61 18.61
CA GLU A 178 -11.05 -1.34 19.58
C GLU A 178 -10.00 -2.47 19.67
N LYS A 179 -10.42 -3.71 19.51
CA LYS A 179 -9.50 -4.87 19.48
C LYS A 179 -8.45 -4.83 18.36
N PHE A 180 -8.61 -3.95 17.37
CA PHE A 180 -7.70 -3.75 16.23
C PHE A 180 -7.01 -2.40 16.24
N LYS A 181 -6.93 -1.74 17.40
CA LYS A 181 -6.33 -0.42 17.57
C LYS A 181 -4.90 -0.31 17.05
N GLU A 182 -4.14 -1.41 17.04
CA GLU A 182 -2.78 -1.46 16.50
C GLU A 182 -2.73 -1.09 15.00
N TYR A 183 -3.82 -1.34 14.24
CA TYR A 183 -3.94 -1.02 12.82
C TYR A 183 -4.57 0.35 12.56
N TYR A 184 -5.02 1.05 13.59
CA TYR A 184 -5.79 2.28 13.44
C TYR A 184 -5.03 3.37 12.69
N LYS A 185 -3.73 3.51 12.96
CA LYS A 185 -2.88 4.49 12.27
C LYS A 185 -2.77 4.21 10.76
N PHE A 186 -2.64 2.95 10.37
CA PHE A 186 -2.58 2.54 8.97
C PHE A 186 -3.93 2.74 8.26
N PHE A 187 -5.01 2.34 8.93
CA PHE A 187 -6.37 2.54 8.43
C PHE A 187 -6.68 4.01 8.17
N LYS A 188 -6.28 4.89 9.08
CA LYS A 188 -6.45 6.34 8.93
C LYS A 188 -5.69 6.88 7.72
N ILE A 189 -4.42 6.49 7.55
CA ILE A 189 -3.61 6.93 6.40
C ILE A 189 -4.21 6.40 5.10
N GLN A 190 -4.60 5.14 5.04
CA GLN A 190 -5.21 4.57 3.85
C GLN A 190 -6.50 5.32 3.46
N ASN A 191 -7.38 5.60 4.41
CA ASN A 191 -8.59 6.40 4.16
C ASN A 191 -8.26 7.81 3.65
N GLN A 192 -7.25 8.47 4.25
CA GLN A 192 -6.82 9.79 3.78
C GLN A 192 -6.30 9.75 2.34
N LEU A 193 -5.49 8.75 2.00
CA LEU A 193 -4.94 8.60 0.65
C LEU A 193 -6.04 8.22 -0.36
N GLU A 194 -6.93 7.29 -0.02
CA GLU A 194 -8.07 6.94 -0.88
C GLU A 194 -8.93 8.17 -1.18
N ASN A 195 -9.25 8.99 -0.17
CA ASN A 195 -10.00 10.23 -0.36
C ASN A 195 -9.22 11.24 -1.20
N LEU A 196 -7.93 11.43 -0.93
CA LEU A 196 -7.07 12.36 -1.65
C LEU A 196 -6.98 12.04 -3.14
N PHE A 197 -6.95 10.75 -3.48
CA PHE A 197 -6.91 10.27 -4.86
C PHE A 197 -8.30 9.89 -5.43
N GLY A 198 -9.39 10.46 -4.90
CA GLY A 198 -10.73 10.28 -5.45
C GLY A 198 -11.26 8.85 -5.37
N ASN A 199 -10.97 8.15 -4.26
CA ASN A 199 -11.37 6.75 -4.00
C ASN A 199 -10.82 5.72 -5.02
N LYS A 200 -9.70 6.02 -5.67
CA LYS A 200 -8.99 5.05 -6.51
C LYS A 200 -8.46 3.88 -5.68
N GLN A 201 -8.27 2.76 -6.34
CA GLN A 201 -7.62 1.60 -5.75
C GLN A 201 -6.12 1.87 -5.63
N LEU A 202 -5.59 1.74 -4.43
CA LEU A 202 -4.21 2.08 -4.11
C LEU A 202 -3.44 0.87 -3.58
N ASP A 203 -2.16 0.85 -3.92
CA ASP A 203 -1.08 0.07 -3.31
C ASP A 203 -0.15 1.06 -2.58
N ILE A 204 0.03 0.84 -1.28
CA ILE A 204 0.63 1.81 -0.37
C ILE A 204 1.71 1.11 0.45
N GLU A 205 2.93 1.65 0.46
CA GLU A 205 4.01 1.19 1.32
C GLU A 205 4.23 2.17 2.47
N ILE A 206 4.20 1.66 3.70
CA ILE A 206 4.39 2.43 4.93
C ILE A 206 5.46 1.75 5.78
N VAL A 207 6.31 2.54 6.39
CA VAL A 207 7.21 2.11 7.46
C VAL A 207 6.84 2.82 8.75
N THR A 208 7.00 2.18 9.89
CA THR A 208 6.94 2.88 11.18
C THR A 208 8.36 3.10 11.70
N ASP A 209 8.67 4.32 12.12
CA ASP A 209 9.96 4.69 12.69
C ASP A 209 10.15 4.11 14.12
N HIS A 210 11.26 4.45 14.75
CA HIS A 210 11.58 4.04 16.13
C HIS A 210 10.57 4.56 17.19
N LYS A 211 9.80 5.60 16.87
CA LYS A 211 8.72 6.16 17.72
C LYS A 211 7.35 5.59 17.36
N GLU A 212 7.32 4.60 16.49
CA GLU A 212 6.09 4.02 15.93
C GLU A 212 5.24 5.00 15.11
N GLU A 213 5.85 6.09 14.61
CA GLU A 213 5.20 7.01 13.70
C GLU A 213 5.19 6.43 12.28
N PRO A 214 4.05 6.41 11.60
CA PRO A 214 3.97 5.92 10.23
C PRO A 214 4.50 6.96 9.24
N LEU A 215 5.36 6.50 8.33
CA LEU A 215 5.95 7.27 7.24
C LEU A 215 5.58 6.60 5.92
N LEU A 216 5.04 7.37 4.98
CA LEU A 216 4.68 6.89 3.65
C LEU A 216 5.94 6.77 2.80
N LEU A 217 6.23 5.56 2.31
CA LEU A 217 7.36 5.32 1.41
C LEU A 217 6.95 5.40 -0.06
N GLN A 218 5.76 4.89 -0.39
CA GLN A 218 5.25 4.85 -1.76
C GLN A 218 3.73 4.80 -1.76
N VAL A 219 3.13 5.41 -2.79
CA VAL A 219 1.71 5.23 -3.15
C VAL A 219 1.58 5.17 -4.66
N ARG A 220 0.82 4.18 -5.13
CA ARG A 220 0.53 3.99 -6.56
C ARG A 220 -0.86 3.38 -6.76
N PRO A 221 -1.41 3.41 -7.98
CA PRO A 221 -2.60 2.64 -8.30
C PRO A 221 -2.36 1.16 -8.05
N LEU A 222 -3.37 0.50 -7.49
CA LEU A 222 -3.36 -0.94 -7.35
C LEU A 222 -3.56 -1.57 -8.74
N MET A 223 -2.54 -2.28 -9.21
CA MET A 223 -2.56 -2.96 -10.49
C MET A 223 -3.05 -4.40 -10.33
N GLY A 224 -3.77 -4.91 -11.32
CA GLY A 224 -4.20 -6.31 -11.36
C GLY A 224 -5.32 -6.54 -12.36
N LYS A 225 -5.50 -7.78 -12.81
CA LYS A 225 -6.63 -8.14 -13.66
C LYS A 225 -7.92 -7.89 -12.90
N VAL A 226 -8.74 -7.00 -13.42
CA VAL A 226 -10.11 -6.80 -12.95
C VAL A 226 -10.90 -8.07 -13.27
N ILE A 227 -11.08 -8.92 -12.26
CA ILE A 227 -12.10 -9.98 -12.34
C ILE A 227 -13.45 -9.27 -12.31
N LYS A 228 -14.38 -9.67 -13.18
CA LYS A 228 -15.72 -9.05 -13.23
C LYS A 228 -16.29 -8.97 -11.83
N LYS A 229 -16.48 -7.74 -11.35
CA LYS A 229 -16.95 -7.46 -9.99
C LYS A 229 -18.40 -7.88 -9.85
N GLU A 230 -18.69 -8.73 -8.88
CA GLU A 230 -20.00 -8.65 -8.28
C GLU A 230 -20.16 -7.30 -7.59
N PRO A 231 -21.32 -6.64 -7.71
CA PRO A 231 -21.51 -5.35 -7.05
C PRO A 231 -21.25 -5.47 -5.55
N ILE A 232 -20.45 -4.55 -4.99
CA ILE A 232 -20.17 -4.48 -3.54
C ILE A 232 -21.44 -4.58 -2.70
N MET A 233 -22.58 -4.10 -3.24
CA MET A 233 -23.89 -4.17 -2.60
C MET A 233 -24.42 -5.58 -2.45
N VAL A 234 -24.15 -6.47 -3.42
CA VAL A 234 -24.58 -7.88 -3.34
C VAL A 234 -23.77 -8.61 -2.27
N GLU A 235 -22.46 -8.40 -2.22
CA GLU A 235 -21.62 -8.99 -1.18
C GLU A 235 -21.97 -8.45 0.21
N ARG A 236 -22.24 -7.16 0.32
CA ARG A 236 -22.70 -6.54 1.57
C ARG A 236 -24.04 -7.12 2.01
N SER A 237 -25.00 -7.27 1.11
CA SER A 237 -26.30 -7.87 1.39
C SER A 237 -26.17 -9.31 1.90
N ALA A 238 -25.30 -10.10 1.27
CA ALA A 238 -25.02 -11.48 1.70
C ALA A 238 -24.41 -11.54 3.11
N ILE A 239 -23.47 -10.63 3.40
CA ILE A 239 -22.86 -10.53 4.75
C ILE A 239 -23.94 -10.16 5.79
N ASP A 240 -24.75 -9.15 5.51
CA ASP A 240 -25.80 -8.68 6.43
C ASP A 240 -26.84 -9.77 6.68
N GLU A 241 -27.21 -10.54 5.66
CA GLU A 241 -28.11 -11.69 5.78
C GLU A 241 -27.49 -12.82 6.63
N ASN A 242 -26.21 -13.15 6.41
CA ASN A 242 -25.49 -14.12 7.20
C ASN A 242 -25.38 -13.70 8.67
N VAL A 243 -25.10 -12.43 8.93
CA VAL A 243 -25.07 -11.87 10.31
C VAL A 243 -26.44 -11.95 10.96
N LYS A 244 -27.54 -11.70 10.21
CA LYS A 244 -28.90 -11.83 10.71
C LYS A 244 -29.22 -13.28 11.06
N ARG A 245 -28.96 -14.20 10.14
CA ARG A 245 -29.13 -15.65 10.40
C ARG A 245 -28.34 -16.15 11.60
N TYR A 246 -27.10 -15.71 11.74
CA TYR A 246 -26.27 -16.04 12.89
C TYR A 246 -26.90 -15.57 14.20
N LYS A 247 -27.41 -14.33 14.26
CA LYS A 247 -28.10 -13.79 15.44
C LYS A 247 -29.38 -14.57 15.76
N GLU A 248 -30.14 -14.95 14.75
CA GLU A 248 -31.33 -15.77 14.90
C GLU A 248 -30.99 -17.17 15.47
N LEU A 249 -29.94 -17.80 14.96
CA LEU A 249 -29.45 -19.08 15.44
C LEU A 249 -28.95 -19.05 16.88
N ILE A 250 -28.27 -17.95 17.29
CA ILE A 250 -27.84 -17.76 18.70
C ILE A 250 -29.03 -17.68 19.65
N THR A 251 -30.15 -17.12 19.22
CA THR A 251 -31.32 -16.92 20.04
C THR A 251 -32.27 -18.13 20.06
N THR A 252 -32.16 -19.06 19.10
CA THR A 252 -32.91 -20.30 19.07
C THR A 252 -32.14 -21.38 19.81
N THR A 253 -32.50 -21.61 21.05
CA THR A 253 -32.04 -22.77 21.84
C THR A 253 -32.72 -24.02 21.34
N ASP A 254 -32.03 -24.84 20.57
CA ASP A 254 -32.46 -26.19 20.25
C ASP A 254 -31.73 -27.18 21.14
N ASP A 255 -32.40 -27.73 22.11
CA ASP A 255 -31.88 -28.70 23.10
C ASP A 255 -31.24 -29.95 22.46
N ARG A 256 -31.48 -30.19 21.16
CA ARG A 256 -30.97 -31.34 20.43
C ARG A 256 -29.47 -31.25 20.10
N PHE A 257 -28.89 -30.08 20.18
CA PHE A 257 -27.48 -29.83 19.79
C PHE A 257 -26.56 -29.44 20.94
N GLY A 258 -27.01 -29.58 22.20
CA GLY A 258 -26.22 -29.18 23.34
C GLY A 258 -26.09 -27.67 23.51
N THR A 259 -25.47 -27.26 24.59
CA THR A 259 -25.39 -25.87 25.00
C THR A 259 -24.70 -24.99 23.95
N ASN A 260 -25.42 -24.06 23.34
CA ASN A 260 -24.96 -22.75 22.84
C ASN A 260 -23.65 -22.65 22.00
N GLN A 261 -23.18 -23.71 21.42
CA GLN A 261 -22.05 -23.61 20.50
C GLN A 261 -22.53 -23.61 19.05
N ILE A 262 -22.60 -22.44 18.47
CA ILE A 262 -22.79 -22.28 17.05
C ILE A 262 -21.44 -22.41 16.39
N TYR A 263 -21.24 -23.48 15.64
CA TYR A 263 -20.03 -23.75 14.86
C TYR A 263 -19.87 -22.83 13.65
N SER A 264 -20.62 -21.75 13.53
CA SER A 264 -20.72 -20.92 12.32
C SER A 264 -19.87 -19.65 12.34
N ASN A 265 -18.78 -19.59 13.09
CA ASN A 265 -17.75 -18.57 12.83
C ASN A 265 -16.95 -18.85 11.55
N MET A 266 -17.36 -19.85 10.80
CA MET A 266 -16.70 -20.24 9.55
C MET A 266 -17.57 -19.86 8.34
N SER A 267 -17.69 -18.56 8.11
CA SER A 267 -18.32 -18.04 6.88
C SER A 267 -17.60 -18.48 5.61
N ASP A 268 -16.38 -19.00 5.76
CA ASP A 268 -15.52 -19.44 4.65
C ASP A 268 -15.50 -20.98 4.49
N MET A 269 -16.19 -21.74 5.33
CA MET A 269 -16.26 -23.19 5.14
C MET A 269 -17.24 -23.52 4.02
N ASN A 270 -16.74 -24.16 2.98
CA ASN A 270 -17.56 -24.76 1.95
C ASN A 270 -18.49 -25.80 2.61
N PRO A 271 -19.83 -25.64 2.53
CA PRO A 271 -20.76 -26.61 3.11
C PRO A 271 -20.53 -28.05 2.63
N ALA A 272 -19.95 -28.24 1.45
CA ALA A 272 -19.58 -29.54 0.92
C ALA A 272 -18.44 -30.22 1.71
N GLU A 273 -17.56 -29.46 2.36
CA GLU A 273 -16.49 -30.02 3.20
C GLU A 273 -17.02 -30.50 4.56
N MET A 274 -18.12 -29.94 5.03
CA MET A 274 -18.76 -30.37 6.27
C MET A 274 -19.58 -31.66 6.14
N ILE A 275 -20.04 -31.99 4.92
CA ILE A 275 -20.90 -33.13 4.68
C ILE A 275 -20.11 -34.36 4.18
N GLY A 276 -18.84 -34.20 3.91
CA GLY A 276 -18.08 -35.06 3.01
C GLY A 276 -17.28 -36.21 3.62
N LYS A 277 -17.34 -36.53 4.90
CA LYS A 277 -16.80 -37.81 5.38
C LYS A 277 -17.85 -38.61 6.13
N LYS A 278 -18.36 -39.65 5.43
CA LYS A 278 -18.93 -40.79 6.09
C LYS A 278 -17.89 -41.36 7.06
N PRO A 279 -18.18 -41.53 8.33
CA PRO A 279 -17.27 -42.30 9.19
C PRO A 279 -17.25 -43.74 8.65
N ASP A 280 -16.03 -44.26 8.51
CA ASP A 280 -15.77 -45.68 8.27
C ASP A 280 -16.24 -46.51 9.44
#